data_b6358f6c8cc4db9fa2381b1109be2db3
#
_entry.id   b6358f6c8cc4db9fa2381b1109be2db3
#
_cell.length_a   1.000
_cell.length_b   1.000
_cell.length_c   1.000
_cell.angle_alpha   90.00
_cell.angle_beta   90.00
_cell.angle_gamma   90.00
#
_symmetry.space_group_name_H-M   'P 1'
#
loop_
_entity.id
_entity.type
_entity.pdbx_description
1 polymer ?
#
loop_
_entity_poly.entity_id
_entity_poly.type
_entity_poly.pdbx_seq_one_letter_code
_entity_poly.pdbx_strand_id
1 'polypeptide(L)'
;VKVTAFAVKHGSWKEALGYRFDADGKSIVISGDTRPVDSVVEACNGCDMLVHEVYSGTPTNAEDAAYFSSFHTSAEQLGEIAAKAKPKLLVVWHYVPLRDTNEAKMVEAIHQTFHGAIVVANDLDVISP
;
A
#
# COMPACT_ATOMS: atom_id res chain seq x y z
N VAL A 1 4.63 -14.91 17.72
CA VAL A 1 4.64 -13.98 16.58
C VAL A 1 6.08 -13.65 16.24
N LYS A 2 6.47 -13.84 14.96
CA LYS A 2 7.74 -13.34 14.43
C LYS A 2 7.48 -12.01 13.74
N VAL A 3 8.27 -10.99 14.07
CA VAL A 3 8.20 -9.67 13.43
C VAL A 3 9.50 -9.41 12.67
N THR A 4 9.39 -9.02 11.41
CA THR A 4 10.52 -8.67 10.55
C THR A 4 10.32 -7.26 10.03
N ALA A 5 11.24 -6.34 10.35
CA ALA A 5 11.28 -5.00 9.77
C ALA A 5 12.02 -5.02 8.43
N PHE A 6 11.57 -4.21 7.47
CA PHE A 6 12.25 -4.03 6.19
C PHE A 6 12.25 -2.55 5.80
N ALA A 7 13.27 -2.13 5.06
CA ALA A 7 13.41 -0.74 4.66
C ALA A 7 12.40 -0.38 3.55
N VAL A 8 11.79 0.78 3.68
CA VAL A 8 10.96 1.42 2.65
C VAL A 8 11.48 2.82 2.35
N LYS A 9 10.83 3.58 1.48
CA LYS A 9 11.28 4.91 1.04
C LYS A 9 10.17 5.95 1.20
N HIS A 10 10.35 6.86 2.15
CA HIS A 10 9.42 7.95 2.42
C HIS A 10 10.15 9.29 2.27
N GLY A 11 10.22 9.78 1.04
CA GLY A 11 10.88 11.03 0.69
C GLY A 11 12.32 11.12 1.17
N SER A 12 12.63 12.17 1.92
CA SER A 12 13.96 12.43 2.48
C SER A 12 14.25 11.78 3.84
N TRP A 13 13.33 10.98 4.38
CA TRP A 13 13.53 10.29 5.65
C TRP A 13 14.66 9.27 5.53
N LYS A 14 15.59 9.31 6.47
CA LYS A 14 16.76 8.40 6.48
C LYS A 14 16.34 6.97 6.80
N GLU A 15 15.36 6.83 7.68
CA GLU A 15 14.84 5.54 8.14
C GLU A 15 13.31 5.56 8.02
N ALA A 16 12.79 4.72 7.15
CA ALA A 16 11.38 4.42 7.03
C ALA A 16 11.25 2.89 6.93
N LEU A 17 10.33 2.31 7.68
CA LEU A 17 10.23 0.86 7.85
C LEU A 17 8.80 0.38 7.57
N GLY A 18 8.71 -0.72 6.82
CA GLY A 18 7.57 -1.61 6.80
C GLY A 18 7.82 -2.80 7.73
N TYR A 19 6.75 -3.53 8.04
CA TYR A 19 6.81 -4.68 8.95
C TYR A 19 6.06 -5.88 8.39
N ARG A 20 6.65 -7.05 8.56
CA ARG A 20 5.99 -8.33 8.33
C ARG A 20 5.79 -9.06 9.66
N PHE A 21 4.58 -9.56 9.88
CA PHE A 21 4.17 -10.34 11.03
C PHE A 21 3.82 -11.75 10.55
N ASP A 22 4.46 -12.77 11.15
CA ASP A 22 4.14 -14.17 10.91
C ASP A 22 3.68 -14.81 12.23
N ALA A 23 2.46 -15.37 12.24
CA ALA A 23 1.86 -16.03 13.40
C ALA A 23 0.83 -17.07 12.93
N ASP A 24 0.80 -18.24 13.58
CA ASP A 24 -0.22 -19.28 13.37
C ASP A 24 -0.43 -19.67 11.89
N GLY A 25 0.66 -19.70 11.13
CA GLY A 25 0.62 -20.01 9.69
C GLY A 25 0.07 -18.90 8.81
N LYS A 26 -0.17 -17.71 9.36
CA LYS A 26 -0.61 -16.50 8.65
C LYS A 26 0.49 -15.46 8.57
N SER A 27 0.41 -14.61 7.57
CA SER A 27 1.37 -13.53 7.35
C SER A 27 0.65 -12.22 6.99
N ILE A 28 1.01 -11.15 7.70
CA ILE A 28 0.53 -9.79 7.46
C ILE A 28 1.74 -8.91 7.17
N VAL A 29 1.66 -8.12 6.11
CA VAL A 29 2.66 -7.11 5.77
C VAL A 29 2.01 -5.73 5.83
N ILE A 30 2.67 -4.80 6.52
CA ILE A 30 2.26 -3.40 6.63
C ILE A 30 3.36 -2.55 6.02
N SER A 31 3.03 -1.78 4.98
CA SER A 31 4.02 -0.99 4.25
C SER A 31 4.61 0.16 5.07
N GLY A 32 3.83 0.76 5.97
CA GLY A 32 4.09 2.14 6.40
C GLY A 32 3.88 3.10 5.23
N ASP A 33 4.21 4.37 5.40
CA ASP A 33 4.17 5.36 4.33
C ASP A 33 5.40 5.19 3.43
N THR A 34 5.18 5.02 2.14
CA THR A 34 6.27 4.73 1.19
C THR A 34 5.90 5.03 -0.26
N ARG A 35 6.87 5.52 -1.04
CA ARG A 35 6.78 5.37 -2.49
C ARG A 35 6.96 3.90 -2.89
N PRO A 36 6.67 3.50 -4.14
CA PRO A 36 6.88 2.14 -4.62
C PRO A 36 8.31 1.65 -4.38
N VAL A 37 8.44 0.47 -3.74
CA VAL A 37 9.73 -0.20 -3.49
C VAL A 37 9.57 -1.72 -3.59
N ASP A 38 10.59 -2.39 -4.09
CA ASP A 38 10.56 -3.85 -4.27
C ASP A 38 10.55 -4.60 -2.92
N SER A 39 11.06 -3.98 -1.86
CA SER A 39 11.07 -4.59 -0.52
C SER A 39 9.67 -4.91 0.02
N VAL A 40 8.63 -4.17 -0.37
CA VAL A 40 7.24 -4.51 -0.04
C VAL A 40 6.80 -5.78 -0.76
N VAL A 41 7.13 -5.89 -2.06
CA VAL A 41 6.83 -7.08 -2.87
C VAL A 41 7.52 -8.31 -2.29
N GLU A 42 8.81 -8.19 -1.97
CA GLU A 42 9.63 -9.26 -1.38
C GLU A 42 9.12 -9.67 0.00
N ALA A 43 8.76 -8.68 0.85
CA ALA A 43 8.24 -8.96 2.19
C ALA A 43 6.87 -9.65 2.14
N CYS A 44 6.00 -9.31 1.20
CA CYS A 44 4.69 -9.96 1.05
C CYS A 44 4.84 -11.35 0.40
N ASN A 45 5.31 -11.42 -0.84
CA ASN A 45 5.55 -12.67 -1.57
C ASN A 45 4.45 -13.73 -1.34
N GLY A 46 3.19 -13.38 -1.64
CA GLY A 46 2.03 -14.25 -1.41
C GLY A 46 1.50 -14.21 0.02
N CYS A 47 1.73 -13.13 0.78
CA CYS A 47 1.22 -12.97 2.15
C CYS A 47 -0.31 -13.08 2.22
N ASP A 48 -0.83 -13.41 3.40
CA ASP A 48 -2.28 -13.48 3.61
C ASP A 48 -2.92 -12.10 3.53
N MET A 49 -2.24 -11.08 4.06
CA MET A 49 -2.72 -9.71 4.03
C MET A 49 -1.58 -8.72 3.76
N LEU A 50 -1.77 -7.84 2.78
CA LEU A 50 -0.94 -6.65 2.57
C LEU A 50 -1.74 -5.42 2.95
N VAL A 51 -1.30 -4.70 3.96
CA VAL A 51 -1.85 -3.40 4.38
C VAL A 51 -0.96 -2.32 3.80
N HIS A 52 -1.49 -1.48 2.91
CA HIS A 52 -0.70 -0.50 2.18
C HIS A 52 -1.39 0.87 2.10
N GLU A 53 -0.59 1.94 2.21
CA GLU A 53 -1.04 3.30 2.00
C GLU A 53 -1.31 3.59 0.53
N VAL A 54 -2.10 4.63 0.24
CA VAL A 54 -2.36 5.02 -1.15
C VAL A 54 -2.80 6.48 -1.26
N TYR A 55 -2.37 7.15 -2.32
CA TYR A 55 -3.05 8.35 -2.79
C TYR A 55 -3.70 8.10 -4.16
N SER A 56 -4.72 8.88 -4.50
CA SER A 56 -5.31 8.86 -5.83
C SER A 56 -5.80 10.25 -6.25
N GLY A 57 -5.97 10.44 -7.55
CA GLY A 57 -6.44 11.70 -8.12
C GLY A 57 -5.33 12.60 -8.64
N THR A 58 -5.68 13.85 -8.95
CA THR A 58 -4.80 14.79 -9.64
C THR A 58 -4.13 15.74 -8.65
N PRO A 59 -2.79 15.80 -8.58
CA PRO A 59 -2.06 16.82 -7.81
C PRO A 59 -2.43 18.24 -8.22
N THR A 60 -2.35 19.18 -7.31
CA THR A 60 -2.75 20.58 -7.55
C THR A 60 -1.78 21.31 -8.49
N ASN A 61 -0.51 20.97 -8.40
CA ASN A 61 0.59 21.59 -9.14
C ASN A 61 1.79 20.63 -9.24
N ALA A 62 2.87 21.05 -9.89
CA ALA A 62 4.06 20.24 -10.08
C ALA A 62 4.81 19.93 -8.77
N GLU A 63 4.76 20.82 -7.77
CA GLU A 63 5.38 20.60 -6.47
C GLU A 63 4.65 19.51 -5.68
N ASP A 64 3.31 19.54 -5.66
CA ASP A 64 2.49 18.49 -5.08
C ASP A 64 2.75 17.14 -5.78
N ALA A 65 2.84 17.14 -7.13
CA ALA A 65 3.13 15.92 -7.88
C ALA A 65 4.50 15.33 -7.50
N ALA A 66 5.53 16.17 -7.36
CA ALA A 66 6.86 15.76 -6.93
C ALA A 66 6.85 15.23 -5.47
N TYR A 67 6.11 15.90 -4.59
CA TYR A 67 5.92 15.45 -3.21
C TYR A 67 5.31 14.05 -3.17
N PHE A 68 4.11 13.88 -3.72
CA PHE A 68 3.40 12.60 -3.66
C PHE A 68 4.21 11.46 -4.30
N SER A 69 4.85 11.69 -5.45
CA SER A 69 5.68 10.67 -6.08
C SER A 69 6.94 10.28 -5.28
N SER A 70 7.42 11.17 -4.42
CA SER A 70 8.61 10.93 -3.59
C SER A 70 8.28 10.26 -2.26
N PHE A 71 7.08 10.49 -1.73
CA PHE A 71 6.70 10.08 -0.39
C PHE A 71 5.68 8.94 -0.36
N HIS A 72 4.79 8.85 -1.35
CA HIS A 72 3.63 7.98 -1.33
C HIS A 72 3.46 7.15 -2.60
N THR A 73 2.55 6.20 -2.56
CA THR A 73 2.23 5.28 -3.64
C THR A 73 0.88 5.65 -4.27
N SER A 74 0.83 5.84 -5.61
CA SER A 74 -0.45 6.07 -6.29
C SER A 74 -1.30 4.79 -6.37
N ALA A 75 -2.59 4.94 -6.65
CA ALA A 75 -3.52 3.82 -6.79
C ALA A 75 -3.08 2.85 -7.92
N GLU A 76 -2.61 3.38 -9.06
CA GLU A 76 -2.10 2.58 -10.17
C GLU A 76 -0.85 1.81 -9.76
N GLN A 77 0.09 2.47 -9.09
CA GLN A 77 1.32 1.85 -8.58
C GLN A 77 1.03 0.80 -7.51
N LEU A 78 0.03 1.03 -6.65
CA LEU A 78 -0.40 0.02 -5.67
C LEU A 78 -0.96 -1.21 -6.35
N GLY A 79 -1.71 -1.04 -7.44
CA GLY A 79 -2.16 -2.17 -8.27
C GLY A 79 -0.99 -2.99 -8.81
N GLU A 80 0.06 -2.32 -9.33
CA GLU A 80 1.28 -3.01 -9.83
C GLU A 80 2.04 -3.74 -8.70
N ILE A 81 2.17 -3.11 -7.52
CA ILE A 81 2.79 -3.73 -6.35
C ILE A 81 2.01 -4.99 -5.94
N ALA A 82 0.69 -4.88 -5.79
CA ALA A 82 -0.17 -5.98 -5.39
C ALA A 82 -0.18 -7.12 -6.44
N ALA A 83 -0.15 -6.80 -7.73
CA ALA A 83 -0.05 -7.80 -8.81
C ALA A 83 1.26 -8.62 -8.72
N LYS A 84 2.38 -7.98 -8.36
CA LYS A 84 3.68 -8.64 -8.16
C LYS A 84 3.75 -9.39 -6.83
N ALA A 85 3.29 -8.75 -5.74
CA ALA A 85 3.33 -9.29 -4.38
C ALA A 85 2.34 -10.44 -4.15
N LYS A 86 1.22 -10.46 -4.88
CA LYS A 86 0.16 -11.48 -4.85
C LYS A 86 -0.41 -11.74 -3.45
N PRO A 87 -0.79 -10.70 -2.67
CA PRO A 87 -1.45 -10.93 -1.40
C PRO A 87 -2.79 -11.65 -1.62
N LYS A 88 -3.26 -12.43 -0.63
CA LYS A 88 -4.61 -12.98 -0.66
C LYS A 88 -5.67 -11.91 -0.43
N LEU A 89 -5.33 -10.89 0.38
CA LEU A 89 -6.14 -9.71 0.64
C LEU A 89 -5.27 -8.45 0.63
N LEU A 90 -5.64 -7.47 -0.19
CA LEU A 90 -5.09 -6.12 -0.12
C LEU A 90 -6.00 -5.27 0.78
N VAL A 91 -5.44 -4.71 1.83
CA VAL A 91 -6.11 -3.73 2.70
C VAL A 91 -5.53 -2.36 2.43
N VAL A 92 -6.36 -1.46 1.97
CA VAL A 92 -5.99 -0.05 1.77
C VAL A 92 -6.24 0.71 3.07
N TRP A 93 -5.22 1.37 3.56
CA TRP A 93 -5.27 2.28 4.71
C TRP A 93 -4.61 3.61 4.35
N HIS A 94 -4.65 4.61 5.20
CA HIS A 94 -4.03 5.92 4.95
C HIS A 94 -4.32 6.40 3.51
N TYR A 95 -5.61 6.38 3.13
CA TYR A 95 -6.04 6.85 1.83
C TYR A 95 -6.02 8.38 1.76
N VAL A 96 -5.27 8.95 0.82
CA VAL A 96 -5.20 10.39 0.57
C VAL A 96 -5.89 10.73 -0.76
N PRO A 97 -7.16 11.18 -0.74
CA PRO A 97 -7.84 11.64 -1.94
C PRO A 97 -7.32 13.02 -2.35
N LEU A 98 -6.82 13.14 -3.57
CA LEU A 98 -6.51 14.41 -4.21
C LEU A 98 -7.74 14.93 -4.98
N ARG A 99 -7.53 15.84 -5.96
CA ARG A 99 -8.65 16.32 -6.79
C ARG A 99 -9.13 15.23 -7.76
N ASP A 100 -10.38 15.34 -8.18
CA ASP A 100 -11.00 14.55 -9.25
C ASP A 100 -11.09 13.04 -8.97
N THR A 101 -11.04 12.64 -7.70
CA THR A 101 -11.09 11.24 -7.28
C THR A 101 -12.08 10.99 -6.15
N ASN A 102 -12.33 9.74 -5.88
CA ASN A 102 -13.03 9.19 -4.72
C ASN A 102 -12.58 7.73 -4.51
N GLU A 103 -13.06 7.09 -3.46
CA GLU A 103 -12.73 5.71 -3.14
C GLU A 103 -13.03 4.73 -4.30
N ALA A 104 -14.16 4.85 -4.98
CA ALA A 104 -14.52 3.98 -6.09
C ALA A 104 -13.51 4.09 -7.25
N LYS A 105 -13.10 5.31 -7.61
CA LYS A 105 -12.09 5.55 -8.65
C LYS A 105 -10.71 5.04 -8.22
N MET A 106 -10.35 5.18 -6.95
CA MET A 106 -9.11 4.63 -6.40
C MET A 106 -9.09 3.11 -6.53
N VAL A 107 -10.16 2.42 -6.12
CA VAL A 107 -10.28 0.96 -6.24
C VAL A 107 -10.26 0.52 -7.71
N GLU A 108 -10.95 1.26 -8.60
CA GLU A 108 -10.90 1.01 -10.05
C GLU A 108 -9.48 1.12 -10.61
N ALA A 109 -8.71 2.13 -10.20
CA ALA A 109 -7.32 2.30 -10.62
C ALA A 109 -6.42 1.14 -10.16
N ILE A 110 -6.57 0.66 -8.93
CA ILE A 110 -5.87 -0.53 -8.44
C ILE A 110 -6.26 -1.76 -9.29
N HIS A 111 -7.53 -1.92 -9.61
CA HIS A 111 -8.04 -3.05 -10.39
C HIS A 111 -7.57 -3.08 -11.86
N GLN A 112 -6.94 -2.02 -12.39
CA GLN A 112 -6.33 -2.06 -13.72
C GLN A 112 -5.26 -3.16 -13.84
N THR A 113 -4.57 -3.47 -12.73
CA THR A 113 -3.47 -4.45 -12.71
C THR A 113 -3.64 -5.55 -11.66
N PHE A 114 -4.32 -5.27 -10.54
CA PHE A 114 -4.56 -6.26 -9.47
C PHE A 114 -6.03 -6.65 -9.43
N HIS A 115 -6.34 -7.95 -9.63
CA HIS A 115 -7.71 -8.48 -9.67
C HIS A 115 -8.08 -9.31 -8.42
N GLY A 116 -7.27 -9.22 -7.35
CA GLY A 116 -7.54 -9.89 -6.08
C GLY A 116 -8.54 -9.13 -5.20
N ALA A 117 -8.78 -9.66 -4.01
CA ALA A 117 -9.66 -9.03 -3.02
C ALA A 117 -9.05 -7.74 -2.47
N ILE A 118 -9.87 -6.69 -2.37
CA ILE A 118 -9.50 -5.38 -1.82
C ILE A 118 -10.51 -5.00 -0.74
N VAL A 119 -10.01 -4.48 0.38
CA VAL A 119 -10.80 -3.83 1.43
C VAL A 119 -10.22 -2.44 1.65
N VAL A 120 -11.06 -1.42 1.63
CA VAL A 120 -10.71 -0.07 2.07
C VAL A 120 -11.07 0.03 3.55
N ALA A 121 -10.05 0.16 4.40
CA ALA A 121 -10.23 0.14 5.85
C ALA A 121 -10.64 1.52 6.39
N ASN A 122 -11.57 1.52 7.33
CA ASN A 122 -11.91 2.66 8.16
C ASN A 122 -11.39 2.48 9.58
N ASP A 123 -11.37 3.56 10.34
CA ASP A 123 -11.01 3.51 11.75
C ASP A 123 -11.90 2.50 12.50
N LEU A 124 -11.27 1.69 13.32
CA LEU A 124 -11.90 0.65 14.15
C LEU A 124 -12.41 -0.59 13.37
N ASP A 125 -12.19 -0.71 12.08
CA ASP A 125 -12.48 -1.93 11.35
C ASP A 125 -11.64 -3.10 11.89
N VAL A 126 -12.25 -4.26 12.05
CA VAL A 126 -11.58 -5.50 12.41
C VAL A 126 -11.52 -6.40 11.17
N ILE A 127 -10.32 -6.59 10.64
CA ILE A 127 -10.07 -7.37 9.42
C ILE A 127 -9.19 -8.56 9.79
N SER A 128 -9.63 -9.76 9.41
CA SER A 128 -8.88 -11.01 9.66
C SER A 128 -8.22 -11.52 8.39
N PRO A 129 -6.95 -12.00 8.47
CA PRO A 129 -6.21 -12.57 7.35
C PRO A 129 -6.66 -14.01 7.00
#